data_a1321d572a1007efa438dce60a1470b7
#
_entry.id   a1321d572a1007efa438dce60a1470b7
#
_cell.length_a   1.000
_cell.length_b   1.000
_cell.length_c   1.000
_cell.angle_alpha   90.00
_cell.angle_beta   90.00
_cell.angle_gamma   90.00
#
_symmetry.space_group_name_H-M   'P 1'
#
loop_
_entity.id
_entity.type
_entity.pdbx_description
1 polymer ?
#
loop_
_entity_poly.entity_id
_entity_poly.type
_entity_poly.pdbx_seq_one_letter_code
_entity_poly.pdbx_strand_id
1 'polypeptide(L)'
;MFEVENLQVSYGQSQVINGLSFKAEQNETVAIMGRNGMGKTTLFKALMGILPSTAAKAELAGENLNDVDTYRRVAKGLAYVPQGRMIFPTMTVQENIETGLERSKSREIPSDIYALFPVLFDMRKRKGGNLSGGQQQQLAIAR
;
A
#
# COMPACT_ATOMS: atom_id res chain seq x y z
N MET A 1 14.29 3.12 6.06
CA MET A 1 14.33 1.84 6.78
C MET A 1 12.97 1.56 7.39
N PHE A 2 12.45 0.36 7.22
CA PHE A 2 11.24 -0.14 7.86
C PHE A 2 11.59 -1.40 8.66
N GLU A 3 11.26 -1.44 9.94
CA GLU A 3 11.65 -2.51 10.84
C GLU A 3 10.48 -2.99 11.67
N VAL A 4 10.33 -4.31 11.75
CA VAL A 4 9.27 -4.97 12.51
C VAL A 4 9.87 -6.14 13.28
N GLU A 5 9.59 -6.21 14.59
CA GLU A 5 10.04 -7.29 15.46
C GLU A 5 8.85 -7.93 16.18
N ASN A 6 8.84 -9.24 16.16
CA ASN A 6 7.86 -10.07 16.88
C ASN A 6 6.40 -9.68 16.58
N LEU A 7 6.07 -9.47 15.31
CA LEU A 7 4.70 -9.15 14.91
C LEU A 7 3.79 -10.36 15.14
N GLN A 8 2.66 -10.11 15.78
CA GLN A 8 1.62 -11.10 16.03
C GLN A 8 0.28 -10.58 15.50
N VAL A 9 -0.46 -11.42 14.79
CA VAL A 9 -1.79 -11.11 14.26
C VAL A 9 -2.71 -12.28 14.44
N SER A 10 -3.90 -12.03 15.01
CA SER A 10 -4.93 -13.05 15.25
C SER A 10 -6.28 -12.60 14.72
N TYR A 11 -7.09 -13.53 14.26
CA TYR A 11 -8.51 -13.38 13.99
C TYR A 11 -9.28 -14.12 15.08
N GLY A 12 -9.79 -13.39 16.07
CA GLY A 12 -10.37 -14.00 17.26
C GLY A 12 -9.32 -14.87 17.97
N GLN A 13 -9.61 -16.16 18.12
CA GLN A 13 -8.69 -17.12 18.74
C GLN A 13 -7.66 -17.74 17.77
N SER A 14 -7.78 -17.50 16.48
CA SER A 14 -6.88 -18.07 15.47
C SER A 14 -5.70 -17.15 15.22
N GLN A 15 -4.51 -17.56 15.65
CA GLN A 15 -3.27 -16.86 15.36
C GLN A 15 -2.82 -17.15 13.93
N VAL A 16 -2.64 -16.10 13.10
CA VAL A 16 -2.26 -16.19 11.70
C VAL A 16 -0.79 -15.81 11.50
N ILE A 17 -0.32 -14.83 12.24
CA ILE A 17 1.11 -14.44 12.25
C ILE A 17 1.60 -14.57 13.68
N ASN A 18 2.70 -15.29 13.86
CA ASN A 18 3.28 -15.59 15.16
C ASN A 18 4.78 -15.24 15.17
N GLY A 19 5.09 -14.06 15.71
CA GLY A 19 6.47 -13.66 15.95
C GLY A 19 7.28 -13.33 14.69
N LEU A 20 6.64 -12.79 13.63
CA LEU A 20 7.33 -12.40 12.41
C LEU A 20 8.20 -11.18 12.66
N SER A 21 9.46 -11.25 12.24
CA SER A 21 10.39 -10.13 12.27
C SER A 21 11.05 -9.98 10.91
N PHE A 22 11.20 -8.74 10.45
CA PHE A 22 11.93 -8.41 9.23
C PHE A 22 12.37 -6.95 9.25
N LYS A 23 13.31 -6.64 8.37
CA LYS A 23 13.83 -5.30 8.16
C LYS A 23 13.93 -5.05 6.66
N ALA A 24 13.59 -3.86 6.23
CA ALA A 24 13.79 -3.36 4.88
C ALA A 24 14.59 -2.05 4.96
N GLU A 25 15.73 -2.01 4.30
CA GLU A 25 16.57 -0.81 4.23
C GLU A 25 16.01 0.20 3.24
N GLN A 26 16.57 1.40 3.25
CA GLN A 26 16.20 2.42 2.26
C GLN A 26 16.57 1.96 0.85
N ASN A 27 15.66 2.14 -0.10
CA ASN A 27 15.81 1.71 -1.50
C ASN A 27 15.93 0.19 -1.71
N GLU A 28 15.54 -0.61 -0.70
CA GLU A 28 15.52 -2.06 -0.80
C GLU A 28 14.13 -2.56 -1.22
N THR A 29 14.11 -3.66 -1.98
CA THR A 29 12.90 -4.42 -2.29
C THR A 29 12.91 -5.72 -1.52
N VAL A 30 11.94 -5.91 -0.64
CA VAL A 30 11.76 -7.14 0.13
C VAL A 30 10.60 -7.93 -0.43
N ALA A 31 10.83 -9.20 -0.79
CA ALA A 31 9.80 -10.11 -1.29
C ALA A 31 9.28 -11.02 -0.17
N ILE A 32 7.97 -10.96 0.08
CA ILE A 32 7.28 -11.87 1.01
C ILE A 32 6.73 -13.06 0.23
N MET A 33 7.34 -14.22 0.40
CA MET A 33 7.01 -15.45 -0.31
C MET A 33 6.21 -16.42 0.57
N GLY A 34 5.36 -17.23 -0.04
CA GLY A 34 4.56 -18.24 0.66
C GLY A 34 3.35 -18.68 -0.15
N ARG A 35 2.78 -19.85 0.19
CA ARG A 35 1.57 -20.38 -0.43
C ARG A 35 0.35 -19.49 -0.17
N ASN A 36 -0.71 -19.68 -0.95
CA ASN A 36 -1.99 -19.00 -0.70
C ASN A 36 -2.55 -19.43 0.67
N GLY A 37 -3.15 -18.47 1.37
CA GLY A 37 -3.66 -18.69 2.74
C GLY A 37 -2.63 -18.58 3.86
N MET A 38 -1.34 -18.41 3.58
CA MET A 38 -0.28 -18.32 4.60
C MET A 38 -0.12 -16.94 5.24
N GLY A 39 -1.12 -16.09 5.18
CA GLY A 39 -1.12 -14.82 5.93
C GLY A 39 -0.44 -13.62 5.23
N LYS A 40 0.01 -13.72 3.96
CA LYS A 40 0.65 -12.58 3.26
C LYS A 40 -0.21 -11.32 3.26
N THR A 41 -1.48 -11.43 2.88
CA THR A 41 -2.42 -10.29 2.88
C THR A 41 -2.71 -9.79 4.30
N THR A 42 -2.76 -10.70 5.27
CA THR A 42 -2.91 -10.38 6.69
C THR A 42 -1.73 -9.56 7.18
N LEU A 43 -0.50 -9.95 6.81
CA LEU A 43 0.71 -9.20 7.11
C LEU A 43 0.62 -7.75 6.61
N PHE A 44 0.37 -7.55 5.31
CA PHE A 44 0.28 -6.20 4.76
C PHE A 44 -0.83 -5.35 5.41
N LYS A 45 -1.99 -5.96 5.70
CA LYS A 45 -3.08 -5.26 6.40
C LYS A 45 -2.70 -4.88 7.84
N ALA A 46 -1.97 -5.73 8.54
CA ALA A 46 -1.47 -5.45 9.89
C ALA A 46 -0.41 -4.33 9.86
N LEU A 47 0.54 -4.37 8.92
CA LEU A 47 1.54 -3.31 8.74
C LEU A 47 0.90 -1.96 8.44
N MET A 48 -0.21 -1.94 7.71
CA MET A 48 -0.99 -0.73 7.46
C MET A 48 -1.86 -0.28 8.65
N GLY A 49 -1.98 -1.09 9.71
CA GLY A 49 -2.89 -0.81 10.82
C GLY A 49 -4.37 -1.01 10.49
N ILE A 50 -4.68 -1.73 9.39
CA ILE A 50 -6.06 -2.09 9.00
C ILE A 50 -6.57 -3.24 9.89
N LEU A 51 -5.67 -4.12 10.31
CA LEU A 51 -5.96 -5.21 11.25
C LEU A 51 -5.25 -4.96 12.58
N PRO A 52 -5.91 -5.24 13.71
CA PRO A 52 -5.26 -5.22 15.00
C PRO A 52 -4.06 -6.17 15.02
N SER A 53 -2.95 -5.69 15.54
CA SER A 53 -1.71 -6.46 15.66
C SER A 53 -0.90 -5.96 16.83
N THR A 54 -0.03 -6.80 17.37
CA THR A 54 0.98 -6.43 18.35
C THR A 54 2.37 -6.69 17.80
N ALA A 55 3.31 -5.85 18.13
CA ALA A 55 4.72 -6.04 17.78
C ALA A 55 5.60 -5.51 18.93
N ALA A 56 6.74 -6.15 19.14
CA ALA A 56 7.74 -5.61 20.08
C ALA A 56 8.30 -4.29 19.53
N LYS A 57 8.44 -4.21 18.20
CA LYS A 57 8.87 -3.02 17.49
C LYS A 57 8.19 -2.96 16.13
N ALA A 58 7.68 -1.80 15.77
CA ALA A 58 7.25 -1.48 14.41
C ALA A 58 7.64 -0.02 14.13
N GLU A 59 8.59 0.22 13.23
CA GLU A 59 9.15 1.54 12.95
C GLU A 59 9.32 1.79 11.46
N LEU A 60 8.99 3.01 11.03
CA LEU A 60 9.27 3.54 9.71
C LEU A 60 10.15 4.78 9.84
N ALA A 61 11.35 4.74 9.27
CA ALA A 61 12.33 5.83 9.32
C ALA A 61 12.64 6.32 10.75
N GLY A 62 12.63 5.41 11.75
CA GLY A 62 12.85 5.71 13.16
C GLY A 62 11.61 6.20 13.91
N GLU A 63 10.47 6.34 13.22
CA GLU A 63 9.21 6.70 13.86
C GLU A 63 8.40 5.46 14.25
N ASN A 64 7.97 5.41 15.51
CA ASN A 64 7.15 4.30 16.02
C ASN A 64 5.79 4.25 15.32
N LEU A 65 5.37 3.04 14.93
CA LEU A 65 4.07 2.73 14.34
C LEU A 65 3.16 1.91 15.27
N ASN A 66 3.64 1.45 16.42
CA ASN A 66 2.78 0.77 17.39
C ASN A 66 1.65 1.72 17.82
N ASP A 67 0.42 1.21 17.85
CA ASP A 67 -0.80 1.95 18.22
C ASP A 67 -1.10 3.19 17.34
N VAL A 68 -0.47 3.26 16.15
CA VAL A 68 -0.70 4.34 15.19
C VAL A 68 -1.78 3.92 14.20
N ASP A 69 -2.83 4.73 14.08
CA ASP A 69 -3.93 4.54 13.15
C ASP A 69 -3.48 4.51 11.68
N THR A 70 -4.20 3.78 10.83
CA THR A 70 -3.92 3.64 9.39
C THR A 70 -3.68 4.98 8.69
N TYR A 71 -4.53 5.98 8.91
CA TYR A 71 -4.39 7.28 8.24
C TYR A 71 -3.13 8.04 8.66
N ARG A 72 -2.65 7.82 9.90
CA ARG A 72 -1.39 8.41 10.39
C ARG A 72 -0.18 7.67 9.81
N ARG A 73 -0.27 6.33 9.63
CA ARG A 73 0.79 5.56 8.95
C ARG A 73 0.94 6.01 7.50
N VAL A 74 -0.16 6.27 6.81
CA VAL A 74 -0.13 6.86 5.45
C VAL A 74 0.52 8.25 5.48
N ALA A 75 0.21 9.09 6.47
CA ALA A 75 0.84 10.40 6.62
C ALA A 75 2.36 10.33 6.86
N LYS A 76 2.86 9.22 7.41
CA LYS A 76 4.28 8.93 7.61
C LYS A 76 4.97 8.35 6.37
N GLY A 77 4.24 8.17 5.26
CA GLY A 77 4.77 7.69 3.98
C GLY A 77 4.55 6.20 3.69
N LEU A 78 3.76 5.49 4.50
CA LEU A 78 3.43 4.11 4.23
C LEU A 78 2.27 4.03 3.23
N ALA A 79 2.50 3.46 2.03
CA ALA A 79 1.49 3.26 1.01
C ALA A 79 1.15 1.78 0.82
N TYR A 80 -0.07 1.48 0.37
CA TYR A 80 -0.55 0.12 0.17
C TYR A 80 -1.33 -0.02 -1.13
N VAL A 81 -0.88 -0.92 -2.00
CA VAL A 81 -1.64 -1.34 -3.18
C VAL A 81 -2.31 -2.67 -2.88
N PRO A 82 -3.64 -2.70 -2.69
CA PRO A 82 -4.35 -3.91 -2.29
C PRO A 82 -4.47 -4.91 -3.44
N GLN A 83 -4.67 -6.18 -3.07
CA GLN A 83 -5.09 -7.20 -4.02
C GLN A 83 -6.45 -6.80 -4.64
N GLY A 84 -6.60 -6.97 -5.96
CA GLY A 84 -7.84 -6.61 -6.66
C GLY A 84 -7.86 -5.15 -7.16
N ARG A 85 -6.71 -4.45 -7.10
CA ARG A 85 -6.47 -3.10 -7.66
C ARG A 85 -7.25 -1.98 -6.97
N MET A 86 -8.54 -2.16 -6.67
CA MET A 86 -9.43 -1.21 -5.98
C MET A 86 -9.41 0.21 -6.56
N ILE A 87 -9.35 0.32 -7.89
CA ILE A 87 -9.53 1.60 -8.58
C ILE A 87 -11.00 2.04 -8.54
N PHE A 88 -11.25 3.32 -8.80
CA PHE A 88 -12.59 3.84 -8.98
C PHE A 88 -13.03 3.69 -10.45
N PRO A 89 -13.88 2.71 -10.80
CA PRO A 89 -14.16 2.35 -12.20
C PRO A 89 -14.95 3.43 -12.95
N THR A 90 -15.71 4.26 -12.25
CA THR A 90 -16.53 5.33 -12.82
C THR A 90 -15.78 6.64 -13.01
N MET A 91 -14.67 6.82 -12.30
CA MET A 91 -13.78 7.97 -12.42
C MET A 91 -12.81 7.77 -13.60
N THR A 92 -12.35 8.86 -14.18
CA THR A 92 -11.28 8.84 -15.18
C THR A 92 -9.96 8.38 -14.57
N VAL A 93 -8.99 8.04 -15.42
CA VAL A 93 -7.62 7.71 -14.98
C VAL A 93 -7.03 8.87 -14.19
N GLN A 94 -7.14 10.09 -14.71
CA GLN A 94 -6.64 11.28 -14.06
C GLN A 94 -7.28 11.49 -12.68
N GLU A 95 -8.60 11.45 -12.57
CA GLU A 95 -9.32 11.59 -11.30
C GLU A 95 -8.92 10.50 -10.30
N ASN A 96 -8.70 9.25 -10.75
CA ASN A 96 -8.18 8.20 -9.88
C ASN A 96 -6.83 8.57 -9.27
N ILE A 97 -5.88 9.09 -10.08
CA ILE A 97 -4.54 9.49 -9.60
C ILE A 97 -4.67 10.68 -8.64
N GLU A 98 -5.51 11.66 -8.96
CA GLU A 98 -5.77 12.85 -8.13
C GLU A 98 -6.27 12.49 -6.73
N THR A 99 -7.00 11.36 -6.56
CA THR A 99 -7.42 10.91 -5.20
C THR A 99 -6.22 10.59 -4.30
N GLY A 100 -5.10 10.16 -4.86
CA GLY A 100 -3.86 9.92 -4.11
C GLY A 100 -3.16 11.20 -3.64
N LEU A 101 -3.49 12.34 -4.23
CA LEU A 101 -2.87 13.63 -3.93
C LEU A 101 -3.57 14.42 -2.81
N GLU A 102 -4.62 13.87 -2.21
CA GLU A 102 -5.45 14.58 -1.21
C GLU A 102 -4.61 15.19 -0.06
N ARG A 103 -3.50 14.55 0.30
CA ARG A 103 -2.57 15.02 1.33
C ARG A 103 -1.31 15.68 0.78
N SER A 104 -1.17 15.78 -0.53
CA SER A 104 -0.04 16.48 -1.15
C SER A 104 -0.19 17.99 -1.01
N LYS A 105 0.92 18.70 -0.84
CA LYS A 105 0.94 20.17 -0.89
C LYS A 105 0.58 20.71 -2.27
N SER A 106 0.90 19.94 -3.32
CA SER A 106 0.51 20.21 -4.70
C SER A 106 -0.62 19.27 -5.08
N ARG A 107 -1.65 19.81 -5.75
CA ARG A 107 -2.71 19.01 -6.39
C ARG A 107 -2.34 18.60 -7.82
N GLU A 108 -1.16 18.95 -8.27
CA GLU A 108 -0.66 18.56 -9.58
C GLU A 108 -0.10 17.13 -9.53
N ILE A 109 -0.46 16.33 -10.51
CA ILE A 109 0.08 14.98 -10.66
C ILE A 109 1.57 15.11 -10.99
N PRO A 110 2.47 14.50 -10.20
CA PRO A 110 3.90 14.52 -10.48
C PRO A 110 4.20 13.96 -11.88
N SER A 111 5.08 14.63 -12.62
CA SER A 111 5.47 14.21 -13.97
C SER A 111 6.01 12.78 -14.03
N ASP A 112 6.66 12.34 -12.96
CA ASP A 112 7.25 11.02 -12.84
C ASP A 112 6.21 9.89 -12.92
N ILE A 113 4.98 10.14 -12.49
CA ILE A 113 3.87 9.17 -12.60
C ILE A 113 3.62 8.82 -14.07
N TYR A 114 3.54 9.83 -14.92
CA TYR A 114 3.31 9.62 -16.36
C TYR A 114 4.58 9.18 -17.11
N ALA A 115 5.77 9.53 -16.60
CA ALA A 115 7.03 9.00 -17.12
C ALA A 115 7.15 7.48 -16.86
N LEU A 116 6.72 7.01 -15.67
CA LEU A 116 6.70 5.58 -15.32
C LEU A 116 5.58 4.81 -16.04
N PHE A 117 4.44 5.46 -16.26
CA PHE A 117 3.25 4.84 -16.86
C PHE A 117 2.70 5.67 -18.03
N PRO A 118 3.40 5.75 -19.18
CA PRO A 118 3.00 6.61 -20.31
C PRO A 118 1.57 6.33 -20.82
N VAL A 119 1.15 5.07 -20.80
CA VAL A 119 -0.20 4.66 -21.21
C VAL A 119 -1.30 5.33 -20.38
N LEU A 120 -1.04 5.66 -19.13
CA LEU A 120 -2.01 6.35 -18.27
C LEU A 120 -2.18 7.82 -18.69
N PHE A 121 -1.14 8.45 -19.22
CA PHE A 121 -1.24 9.79 -19.79
C PHE A 121 -2.12 9.79 -21.05
N ASP A 122 -1.90 8.85 -21.97
CA ASP A 122 -2.69 8.73 -23.19
C ASP A 122 -4.17 8.46 -22.89
N MET A 123 -4.43 7.70 -21.83
CA MET A 123 -5.77 7.31 -21.41
C MET A 123 -6.35 8.16 -20.28
N ARG A 124 -5.73 9.30 -19.94
CA ARG A 124 -6.08 10.09 -18.73
C ARG A 124 -7.55 10.51 -18.64
N LYS A 125 -8.23 10.67 -19.78
CA LYS A 125 -9.65 11.01 -19.87
C LYS A 125 -10.58 9.80 -19.90
N ARG A 126 -10.05 8.57 -20.01
CA ARG A 126 -10.85 7.34 -20.00
C ARG A 126 -11.25 6.97 -18.57
N LYS A 127 -12.42 6.36 -18.43
CA LYS A 127 -12.86 5.78 -17.16
C LYS A 127 -11.99 4.57 -16.79
N GLY A 128 -11.60 4.47 -15.51
CA GLY A 128 -10.77 3.38 -15.00
C GLY A 128 -11.33 1.99 -15.29
N GLY A 129 -12.65 1.83 -15.24
CA GLY A 129 -13.33 0.57 -15.56
C GLY A 129 -13.16 0.09 -17.01
N ASN A 130 -12.81 0.99 -17.94
CA ASN A 130 -12.61 0.67 -19.36
C ASN A 130 -11.16 0.33 -19.71
N LEU A 131 -10.29 0.24 -18.72
CA LEU A 131 -8.90 -0.16 -18.87
C LEU A 131 -8.76 -1.68 -18.86
N SER A 132 -7.72 -2.19 -19.54
CA SER A 132 -7.32 -3.59 -19.41
C SER A 132 -6.86 -3.91 -17.99
N GLY A 133 -6.82 -5.21 -17.64
CA GLY A 133 -6.38 -5.62 -16.30
C GLY A 133 -4.97 -5.13 -15.92
N GLY A 134 -4.03 -5.14 -16.86
CA GLY A 134 -2.68 -4.61 -16.64
C GLY A 134 -2.66 -3.08 -16.45
N GLN A 135 -3.43 -2.34 -17.25
CA GLN A 135 -3.55 -0.89 -17.12
C GLN A 135 -4.21 -0.48 -15.80
N GLN A 136 -5.22 -1.24 -15.35
CA GLN A 136 -5.83 -1.02 -14.03
C GLN A 136 -4.83 -1.26 -12.90
N GLN A 137 -3.90 -2.22 -13.06
CA GLN A 137 -2.83 -2.45 -12.07
C GLN A 137 -1.84 -1.29 -12.05
N GLN A 138 -1.45 -0.77 -13.21
CA GLN A 138 -0.62 0.43 -13.30
C GLN A 138 -1.31 1.63 -12.66
N LEU A 139 -2.62 1.81 -12.90
CA LEU A 139 -3.41 2.88 -12.29
C LEU A 139 -3.48 2.74 -10.76
N ALA A 140 -3.62 1.52 -10.24
CA ALA A 140 -3.63 1.27 -8.80
C ALA A 140 -2.27 1.60 -8.13
N ILE A 141 -1.17 1.45 -8.85
CA ILE A 141 0.17 1.82 -8.37
C ILE A 141 0.40 3.34 -8.49
N ALA A 142 -0.09 3.95 -9.56
CA ALA A 142 0.06 5.38 -9.82
C ALA A 142 -0.76 6.28 -8.89
N ARG A 143 -1.82 5.73 -8.29
CA ARG A 143 -2.68 6.40 -7.32
C ARG A 143 -2.09 6.39 -5.93
#